data_434d5d62ed1327c7566163121f31a35b
#
_entry.id   434d5d62ed1327c7566163121f31a35b
#
_cell.length_a   1.000
_cell.length_b   1.000
_cell.length_c   1.000
_cell.angle_alpha   90.00
_cell.angle_beta   90.00
_cell.angle_gamma   90.00
#
_symmetry.space_group_name_H-M   'P 1'
#
loop_
_entity.id
_entity.type
_entity.pdbx_description
1 polymer ?
#
loop_
_entity_poly.entity_id
_entity_poly.type
_entity_poly.pdbx_seq_one_letter_code
_entity_poly.pdbx_strand_id
1 'polypeptide(L)'
;MSSKKPVVLVIRDGWGRNPLGPDVAKEYGDATVLADTPFTDYLLANYPHSLLGASGEDVGLPDGQMGNSEVGHLNLGAGRVVFQDLCRVDNAIKDGSMGENAVLKTAFSQAAGSRLHLLGLVSDGGVHSHINHLVGIVKYAYEAGVRDICIHAITDGRDCSPTSGAGFMRQLEEAIKPYGAKIAT
;
A
#
# COMPACT_ATOMS: atom_id res chain seq x y z
N MET A 1 -41.03 1.75 25.50
CA MET A 1 -39.58 1.77 25.15
C MET A 1 -39.32 0.55 24.28
N SER A 2 -38.94 0.72 23.04
CA SER A 2 -38.58 -0.40 22.17
C SER A 2 -37.32 -1.06 22.74
N SER A 3 -37.41 -2.32 23.15
CA SER A 3 -36.25 -3.09 23.59
C SER A 3 -35.31 -3.25 22.39
N LYS A 4 -34.12 -2.67 22.46
CA LYS A 4 -33.09 -2.87 21.42
C LYS A 4 -32.73 -4.36 21.37
N LYS A 5 -32.93 -5.00 20.23
CA LYS A 5 -32.51 -6.39 20.05
C LYS A 5 -30.98 -6.44 19.95
N PRO A 6 -30.31 -7.37 20.61
CA PRO A 6 -28.87 -7.54 20.48
C PRO A 6 -28.52 -7.98 19.05
N VAL A 7 -27.38 -7.50 18.56
CA VAL A 7 -26.74 -7.98 17.32
C VAL A 7 -25.45 -8.67 17.70
N VAL A 8 -25.22 -9.84 17.14
CA VAL A 8 -23.98 -10.60 17.34
C VAL A 8 -23.22 -10.62 16.01
N LEU A 9 -22.00 -10.12 16.02
CA LEU A 9 -21.06 -10.21 14.92
C LEU A 9 -20.05 -11.31 15.23
N VAL A 10 -19.98 -12.33 14.38
CA VAL A 10 -18.99 -13.41 14.48
C VAL A 10 -17.98 -13.26 13.36
N ILE A 11 -16.73 -12.98 13.71
CA ILE A 11 -15.62 -12.87 12.77
C ILE A 11 -14.85 -14.19 12.77
N ARG A 12 -14.81 -14.85 11.61
CA ARG A 12 -14.03 -16.08 11.40
C ARG A 12 -12.75 -15.69 10.69
N ASP A 13 -11.75 -15.29 11.46
CA ASP A 13 -10.47 -14.84 10.94
C ASP A 13 -9.74 -15.95 10.17
N GLY A 14 -9.14 -15.61 9.03
CA GLY A 14 -8.50 -16.57 8.14
C GLY A 14 -9.45 -17.47 7.32
N TRP A 15 -10.77 -17.33 7.46
CA TRP A 15 -11.73 -18.08 6.67
C TRP A 15 -12.00 -17.37 5.34
N GLY A 16 -11.18 -17.68 4.35
CA GLY A 16 -11.27 -17.10 3.00
C GLY A 16 -11.96 -18.02 2.00
N ARG A 17 -12.25 -17.48 0.83
CA ARG A 17 -12.69 -18.25 -0.33
C ARG A 17 -11.62 -18.16 -1.42
N ASN A 18 -11.22 -19.33 -1.95
CA ASN A 18 -10.30 -19.37 -3.08
C ASN A 18 -10.99 -18.79 -4.33
N PRO A 19 -10.42 -17.73 -4.96
CA PRO A 19 -11.00 -17.13 -6.16
C PRO A 19 -11.04 -18.08 -7.37
N LEU A 20 -10.20 -19.12 -7.38
CA LEU A 20 -10.18 -20.15 -8.44
C LEU A 20 -11.32 -21.18 -8.30
N GLY A 21 -12.08 -21.12 -7.20
CA GLY A 21 -13.23 -21.97 -6.97
C GLY A 21 -12.93 -23.29 -6.25
N PRO A 22 -13.96 -24.08 -5.95
CA PRO A 22 -13.83 -25.30 -5.15
C PRO A 22 -13.13 -26.45 -5.88
N ASP A 23 -13.11 -26.45 -7.22
CA ASP A 23 -12.58 -27.58 -8.02
C ASP A 23 -11.06 -27.75 -7.81
N VAL A 24 -10.37 -26.70 -7.48
CA VAL A 24 -8.91 -26.70 -7.23
C VAL A 24 -8.56 -26.81 -5.73
N ALA A 25 -9.55 -27.04 -4.87
CA ALA A 25 -9.36 -27.03 -3.43
C ALA A 25 -8.27 -28.02 -2.95
N LYS A 26 -8.18 -29.21 -3.56
CA LYS A 26 -7.16 -30.20 -3.21
C LYS A 26 -5.75 -29.76 -3.62
N GLU A 27 -5.63 -29.13 -4.79
CA GLU A 27 -4.35 -28.68 -5.33
C GLU A 27 -3.78 -27.53 -4.48
N TYR A 28 -4.63 -26.60 -4.05
CA TYR A 28 -4.22 -25.42 -3.28
C TYR A 28 -4.40 -25.58 -1.76
N GLY A 29 -4.85 -26.76 -1.30
CA GLY A 29 -5.02 -27.01 0.13
C GLY A 29 -6.11 -26.18 0.79
N ASP A 30 -7.19 -25.88 0.07
CA ASP A 30 -8.31 -25.06 0.58
C ASP A 30 -9.09 -25.83 1.65
N ALA A 31 -8.68 -25.64 2.90
CA ALA A 31 -9.30 -26.31 4.04
C ALA A 31 -10.76 -25.90 4.24
N THR A 32 -11.19 -24.74 3.77
CA THR A 32 -12.58 -24.28 3.93
C THR A 32 -13.56 -25.07 3.07
N VAL A 33 -13.07 -25.64 1.96
CA VAL A 33 -13.83 -26.50 1.05
C VAL A 33 -13.65 -27.98 1.38
N LEU A 34 -12.44 -28.37 1.85
CA LEU A 34 -12.10 -29.78 2.11
C LEU A 34 -12.64 -30.29 3.45
N ALA A 35 -12.91 -29.41 4.39
CA ALA A 35 -13.42 -29.77 5.70
C ALA A 35 -14.93 -30.06 5.64
N ASP A 36 -15.39 -30.98 6.50
CA ASP A 36 -16.82 -31.21 6.73
C ASP A 36 -17.39 -30.07 7.58
N THR A 37 -18.16 -29.17 6.95
CA THR A 37 -18.68 -27.96 7.59
C THR A 37 -20.20 -27.81 7.40
N PRO A 38 -21.02 -28.79 7.85
CA PRO A 38 -22.45 -28.87 7.51
C PRO A 38 -23.25 -27.65 7.94
N PHE A 39 -22.87 -26.99 9.05
CA PHE A 39 -23.56 -25.78 9.48
C PHE A 39 -23.19 -24.56 8.62
N THR A 40 -21.96 -24.43 8.19
CA THR A 40 -21.54 -23.37 7.26
C THR A 40 -22.25 -23.53 5.90
N ASP A 41 -22.30 -24.76 5.40
CA ASP A 41 -22.97 -25.08 4.14
C ASP A 41 -24.48 -24.78 4.23
N TYR A 42 -25.11 -25.12 5.36
CA TYR A 42 -26.49 -24.75 5.62
C TYR A 42 -26.71 -23.24 5.62
N LEU A 43 -25.82 -22.46 6.26
CA LEU A 43 -25.92 -20.99 6.26
C LEU A 43 -25.80 -20.41 4.86
N LEU A 44 -24.81 -20.86 4.08
CA LEU A 44 -24.59 -20.40 2.72
C LEU A 44 -25.77 -20.76 1.79
N ALA A 45 -26.41 -21.89 2.01
CA ALA A 45 -27.54 -22.31 1.20
C ALA A 45 -28.86 -21.58 1.54
N ASN A 46 -29.05 -21.15 2.79
CA ASN A 46 -30.35 -20.70 3.28
C ASN A 46 -30.43 -19.23 3.67
N TYR A 47 -29.28 -18.53 3.79
CA TYR A 47 -29.24 -17.13 4.22
C TYR A 47 -28.54 -16.24 3.18
N PRO A 48 -28.91 -14.96 3.11
CA PRO A 48 -28.22 -14.00 2.26
C PRO A 48 -26.73 -13.91 2.63
N HIS A 49 -25.87 -13.93 1.63
CA HIS A 49 -24.44 -13.78 1.78
C HIS A 49 -23.84 -12.98 0.62
N SER A 50 -22.68 -12.40 0.86
CA SER A 50 -21.88 -11.70 -0.16
C SER A 50 -20.42 -11.98 0.03
N LEU A 51 -19.63 -11.72 -1.01
CA LEU A 51 -18.16 -11.77 -0.95
C LEU A 51 -17.63 -10.36 -0.72
N LEU A 52 -16.56 -10.28 0.07
CA LEU A 52 -15.78 -9.06 0.29
C LEU A 52 -14.37 -9.28 -0.23
N GLY A 53 -13.79 -8.25 -0.84
CA GLY A 53 -12.36 -8.23 -1.12
C GLY A 53 -11.56 -8.29 0.19
N ALA A 54 -10.50 -9.10 0.21
CA ALA A 54 -9.69 -9.34 1.39
C ALA A 54 -8.19 -9.05 1.15
N SER A 55 -7.85 -8.37 0.04
CA SER A 55 -6.47 -8.05 -0.35
C SER A 55 -6.41 -6.73 -1.11
N GLY A 56 -5.22 -6.19 -1.27
CA GLY A 56 -4.98 -5.00 -2.06
C GLY A 56 -5.80 -3.79 -1.61
N GLU A 57 -6.20 -2.96 -2.55
CA GLU A 57 -6.92 -1.71 -2.29
C GLU A 57 -8.26 -1.90 -1.58
N ASP A 58 -8.90 -3.06 -1.72
CA ASP A 58 -10.15 -3.40 -1.03
C ASP A 58 -10.02 -3.37 0.50
N VAL A 59 -8.81 -3.56 1.01
CA VAL A 59 -8.50 -3.51 2.44
C VAL A 59 -7.51 -2.40 2.81
N GLY A 60 -7.22 -1.50 1.88
CA GLY A 60 -6.35 -0.35 2.10
C GLY A 60 -4.85 -0.65 1.98
N LEU A 61 -4.48 -1.75 1.34
CA LEU A 61 -3.12 -2.14 1.02
C LEU A 61 -2.79 -1.86 -0.46
N PRO A 62 -1.51 -1.82 -0.85
CA PRO A 62 -1.13 -1.77 -2.25
C PRO A 62 -1.73 -2.91 -3.07
N ASP A 63 -1.99 -2.66 -4.36
CA ASP A 63 -2.47 -3.69 -5.27
C ASP A 63 -1.55 -4.91 -5.30
N GLY A 64 -2.16 -6.11 -5.35
CA GLY A 64 -1.43 -7.38 -5.30
C GLY A 64 -0.91 -7.80 -3.92
N GLN A 65 -1.02 -6.96 -2.89
CA GLN A 65 -0.62 -7.32 -1.54
C GLN A 65 -1.73 -8.11 -0.82
N MET A 66 -1.34 -9.25 -0.24
CA MET A 66 -2.27 -10.08 0.54
C MET A 66 -2.72 -9.34 1.80
N GLY A 67 -4.03 -9.42 2.10
CA GLY A 67 -4.58 -8.91 3.35
C GLY A 67 -4.10 -9.65 4.59
N ASN A 68 -4.36 -9.06 5.74
CA ASN A 68 -4.04 -9.64 7.03
C ASN A 68 -5.13 -9.29 8.06
N SER A 69 -5.05 -9.92 9.23
CA SER A 69 -6.02 -9.72 10.31
C SER A 69 -6.12 -8.27 10.79
N GLU A 70 -4.98 -7.57 10.86
CA GLU A 70 -4.93 -6.19 11.36
C GLU A 70 -5.76 -5.25 10.47
N VAL A 71 -5.48 -5.21 9.17
CA VAL A 71 -6.22 -4.33 8.24
C VAL A 71 -7.69 -4.74 8.12
N GLY A 72 -8.00 -6.05 8.15
CA GLY A 72 -9.37 -6.54 8.11
C GLY A 72 -10.19 -6.08 9.30
N HIS A 73 -9.69 -6.27 10.52
CA HIS A 73 -10.36 -5.81 11.74
C HIS A 73 -10.46 -4.29 11.83
N LEU A 74 -9.41 -3.57 11.37
CA LEU A 74 -9.44 -2.11 11.31
C LEU A 74 -10.56 -1.61 10.41
N ASN A 75 -10.73 -2.20 9.22
CA ASN A 75 -11.78 -1.83 8.27
C ASN A 75 -13.18 -2.14 8.82
N LEU A 76 -13.35 -3.31 9.45
CA LEU A 76 -14.61 -3.68 10.11
C LEU A 76 -14.96 -2.69 11.23
N GLY A 77 -13.99 -2.34 12.07
CA GLY A 77 -14.19 -1.40 13.16
C GLY A 77 -14.48 0.03 12.69
N ALA A 78 -13.84 0.47 11.62
CA ALA A 78 -14.03 1.78 11.03
C ALA A 78 -15.31 1.90 10.17
N GLY A 79 -15.89 0.76 9.74
CA GLY A 79 -17.03 0.73 8.81
C GLY A 79 -16.70 1.28 7.40
N ARG A 80 -15.44 1.31 7.03
CA ARG A 80 -14.92 1.76 5.74
C ARG A 80 -13.52 1.23 5.51
N VAL A 81 -13.05 1.29 4.25
CA VAL A 81 -11.64 1.01 3.95
C VAL A 81 -10.75 2.09 4.58
N VAL A 82 -9.74 1.67 5.33
CA VAL A 82 -8.71 2.53 5.92
C VAL A 82 -7.41 2.29 5.18
N PHE A 83 -7.07 3.21 4.29
CA PHE A 83 -5.83 3.12 3.53
C PHE A 83 -4.61 3.24 4.46
N GLN A 84 -3.68 2.32 4.31
CA GLN A 84 -2.38 2.36 4.97
C GLN A 84 -1.54 3.51 4.42
N ASP A 85 -0.52 3.93 5.17
CA ASP A 85 0.25 5.13 4.82
C ASP A 85 0.91 5.02 3.43
N LEU A 86 1.40 3.84 3.04
CA LEU A 86 1.95 3.62 1.71
C LEU A 86 0.91 3.94 0.61
N CYS A 87 -0.29 3.37 0.72
CA CYS A 87 -1.38 3.64 -0.24
C CYS A 87 -1.82 5.10 -0.23
N ARG A 88 -1.81 5.75 0.93
CA ARG A 88 -2.15 7.18 1.03
C ARG A 88 -1.15 8.04 0.27
N VAL A 89 0.15 7.71 0.35
CA VAL A 89 1.19 8.41 -0.41
C VAL A 89 1.08 8.09 -1.90
N ASP A 90 0.88 6.82 -2.27
CA ASP A 90 0.66 6.41 -3.66
C ASP A 90 -0.52 7.17 -4.28
N ASN A 91 -1.65 7.20 -3.60
CA ASN A 91 -2.85 7.90 -4.06
C ASN A 91 -2.61 9.41 -4.18
N ALA A 92 -1.91 10.02 -3.22
CA ALA A 92 -1.60 11.45 -3.26
C ALA A 92 -0.66 11.82 -4.41
N ILE A 93 0.23 10.90 -4.83
CA ILE A 93 1.05 11.09 -6.03
C ILE A 93 0.20 10.92 -7.29
N LYS A 94 -0.67 9.92 -7.32
CA LYS A 94 -1.50 9.53 -8.45
C LYS A 94 -2.55 10.59 -8.81
N ASP A 95 -3.20 11.16 -7.79
CA ASP A 95 -4.25 12.18 -7.94
C ASP A 95 -3.72 13.62 -7.92
N GLY A 96 -2.42 13.82 -7.66
CA GLY A 96 -1.76 15.12 -7.64
C GLY A 96 -1.85 15.87 -6.30
N SER A 97 -2.61 15.36 -5.32
CA SER A 97 -2.79 16.03 -4.02
C SER A 97 -1.50 16.16 -3.21
N MET A 98 -0.48 15.35 -3.50
CA MET A 98 0.87 15.51 -2.95
C MET A 98 1.44 16.91 -3.22
N GLY A 99 1.25 17.44 -4.44
CA GLY A 99 1.68 18.79 -4.82
C GLY A 99 0.93 19.90 -4.07
N GLU A 100 -0.26 19.61 -3.53
CA GLU A 100 -1.07 20.54 -2.77
C GLU A 100 -0.78 20.51 -1.25
N ASN A 101 0.05 19.58 -0.80
CA ASN A 101 0.38 19.46 0.62
C ASN A 101 1.10 20.71 1.13
N ALA A 102 0.51 21.38 2.12
CA ALA A 102 0.99 22.67 2.62
C ALA A 102 2.41 22.61 3.21
N VAL A 103 2.78 21.49 3.83
CA VAL A 103 4.12 21.29 4.41
C VAL A 103 5.15 21.16 3.30
N LEU A 104 4.87 20.37 2.26
CA LEU A 104 5.75 20.23 1.11
C LEU A 104 5.88 21.54 0.33
N LYS A 105 4.78 22.24 0.09
CA LYS A 105 4.80 23.58 -0.53
C LYS A 105 5.71 24.54 0.23
N THR A 106 5.62 24.56 1.55
CA THR A 106 6.48 25.40 2.39
C THR A 106 7.95 25.00 2.26
N ALA A 107 8.25 23.72 2.33
CA ALA A 107 9.62 23.20 2.20
C ALA A 107 10.22 23.53 0.81
N PHE A 108 9.44 23.33 -0.25
CA PHE A 108 9.89 23.63 -1.62
C PHE A 108 10.09 25.12 -1.84
N SER A 109 9.20 25.97 -1.29
CA SER A 109 9.35 27.42 -1.34
C SER A 109 10.61 27.89 -0.62
N GLN A 110 10.93 27.30 0.54
CA GLN A 110 12.17 27.62 1.26
C GLN A 110 13.42 27.11 0.53
N ALA A 111 13.31 26.01 -0.23
CA ALA A 111 14.39 25.49 -1.03
C ALA A 111 14.56 26.20 -2.38
N ALA A 112 13.61 27.04 -2.78
CA ALA A 112 13.71 27.81 -4.01
C ALA A 112 14.92 28.79 -3.93
N GLY A 113 15.89 28.59 -4.84
CA GLY A 113 17.15 29.35 -4.83
C GLY A 113 18.25 28.77 -3.91
N SER A 114 18.00 27.62 -3.28
CA SER A 114 18.98 26.87 -2.50
C SER A 114 18.97 25.40 -2.90
N ARG A 115 19.64 24.54 -2.12
CA ARG A 115 19.71 23.10 -2.35
C ARG A 115 18.70 22.36 -1.49
N LEU A 116 17.88 21.49 -2.12
CA LEU A 116 17.03 20.53 -1.43
C LEU A 116 17.76 19.20 -1.28
N HIS A 117 17.83 18.69 -0.07
CA HIS A 117 18.36 17.38 0.22
C HIS A 117 17.22 16.42 0.56
N LEU A 118 17.19 15.29 -0.14
CA LEU A 118 16.25 14.17 0.11
C LEU A 118 17.05 12.97 0.59
N LEU A 119 16.66 12.38 1.72
CA LEU A 119 17.34 11.24 2.33
C LEU A 119 16.34 10.12 2.56
N GLY A 120 16.64 8.90 2.12
CA GLY A 120 15.78 7.75 2.36
C GLY A 120 16.24 6.46 1.70
N LEU A 121 15.51 5.38 2.01
CA LEU A 121 15.69 4.08 1.39
C LEU A 121 15.23 4.11 -0.07
N VAL A 122 16.01 3.46 -0.93
CA VAL A 122 15.73 3.34 -2.37
C VAL A 122 15.52 1.88 -2.73
N SER A 123 14.27 1.46 -2.75
CA SER A 123 13.83 0.12 -3.15
C SER A 123 12.34 0.13 -3.53
N ASP A 124 11.85 -0.99 -3.98
CA ASP A 124 10.42 -1.27 -4.20
C ASP A 124 9.78 -2.08 -3.07
N GLY A 125 10.49 -2.30 -1.97
CA GLY A 125 10.03 -3.13 -0.85
C GLY A 125 8.72 -2.67 -0.22
N GLY A 126 8.45 -1.36 -0.22
CA GLY A 126 7.14 -0.82 0.20
C GLY A 126 6.82 -0.97 1.69
N VAL A 127 7.82 -1.26 2.53
CA VAL A 127 7.65 -1.39 3.99
C VAL A 127 7.97 -0.06 4.68
N HIS A 128 9.16 0.48 4.43
CA HIS A 128 9.62 1.74 5.03
C HIS A 128 9.67 2.89 4.03
N SER A 129 9.77 2.60 2.75
CA SER A 129 9.75 3.57 1.66
C SER A 129 9.42 2.88 0.32
N HIS A 130 9.22 3.67 -0.72
CA HIS A 130 9.09 3.17 -2.07
C HIS A 130 9.75 4.15 -3.05
N ILE A 131 10.52 3.63 -4.03
CA ILE A 131 11.26 4.45 -5.01
C ILE A 131 10.33 5.43 -5.75
N ASN A 132 9.10 5.04 -6.06
CA ASN A 132 8.13 5.91 -6.72
C ASN A 132 7.74 7.13 -5.88
N HIS A 133 7.76 7.01 -4.55
CA HIS A 133 7.51 8.13 -3.65
C HIS A 133 8.62 9.17 -3.74
N LEU A 134 9.87 8.72 -3.75
CA LEU A 134 11.03 9.60 -3.91
C LEU A 134 10.98 10.33 -5.27
N VAL A 135 10.73 9.60 -6.35
CA VAL A 135 10.59 10.19 -7.70
C VAL A 135 9.43 11.19 -7.75
N GLY A 136 8.30 10.87 -7.11
CA GLY A 136 7.15 11.78 -6.98
C GLY A 136 7.53 13.07 -6.26
N ILE A 137 8.24 12.99 -5.14
CA ILE A 137 8.72 14.17 -4.39
C ILE A 137 9.68 15.02 -5.25
N VAL A 138 10.62 14.40 -5.96
CA VAL A 138 11.54 15.08 -6.88
C VAL A 138 10.75 15.83 -7.96
N LYS A 139 9.75 15.19 -8.58
CA LYS A 139 8.87 15.80 -9.57
C LYS A 139 8.19 17.05 -9.01
N TYR A 140 7.51 16.93 -7.87
CA TYR A 140 6.77 18.07 -7.28
C TYR A 140 7.70 19.18 -6.81
N ALA A 141 8.88 18.87 -6.29
CA ALA A 141 9.90 19.88 -5.97
C ALA A 141 10.34 20.65 -7.22
N TYR A 142 10.59 19.93 -8.32
CA TYR A 142 10.96 20.55 -9.59
C TYR A 142 9.83 21.45 -10.15
N GLU A 143 8.59 20.98 -10.13
CA GLU A 143 7.40 21.73 -10.54
C GLU A 143 7.20 22.98 -9.69
N ALA A 144 7.53 22.93 -8.40
CA ALA A 144 7.50 24.06 -7.47
C ALA A 144 8.68 25.03 -7.64
N GLY A 145 9.60 24.79 -8.59
CA GLY A 145 10.69 25.70 -8.92
C GLY A 145 12.04 25.37 -8.28
N VAL A 146 12.16 24.29 -7.49
CA VAL A 146 13.46 23.84 -6.97
C VAL A 146 14.31 23.27 -8.12
N ARG A 147 15.55 23.74 -8.27
CA ARG A 147 16.43 23.34 -9.38
C ARG A 147 17.69 22.60 -8.94
N ASP A 148 18.09 22.72 -7.68
CA ASP A 148 19.24 22.01 -7.12
C ASP A 148 18.72 20.98 -6.09
N ILE A 149 18.52 19.74 -6.55
CA ILE A 149 17.99 18.62 -5.76
C ILE A 149 19.06 17.55 -5.62
N CYS A 150 19.45 17.25 -4.40
CA CYS A 150 20.42 16.22 -4.06
C CYS A 150 19.75 15.08 -3.28
N ILE A 151 20.00 13.85 -3.70
CA ILE A 151 19.46 12.64 -3.09
C ILE A 151 20.57 11.90 -2.35
N HIS A 152 20.33 11.56 -1.10
CA HIS A 152 21.15 10.69 -0.28
C HIS A 152 20.47 9.32 -0.24
N ALA A 153 20.90 8.43 -1.12
CA ALA A 153 20.25 7.16 -1.36
C ALA A 153 20.80 6.10 -0.40
N ILE A 154 19.93 5.54 0.43
CA ILE A 154 20.26 4.42 1.29
C ILE A 154 19.76 3.16 0.59
N THR A 155 20.66 2.22 0.28
CA THR A 155 20.28 0.95 -0.34
C THR A 155 19.58 0.06 0.67
N ASP A 156 18.57 -0.68 0.19
CA ASP A 156 17.86 -1.67 0.96
C ASP A 156 18.40 -3.08 0.64
N GLY A 157 18.31 -3.97 1.56
CA GLY A 157 18.70 -5.38 1.42
C GLY A 157 17.96 -6.26 2.41
N ARG A 158 16.93 -5.70 3.07
CA ARG A 158 16.06 -6.38 4.03
C ARG A 158 14.66 -6.61 3.48
N ASP A 159 14.03 -5.56 2.96
CA ASP A 159 12.66 -5.60 2.44
C ASP A 159 12.63 -5.95 0.95
N CYS A 160 13.81 -5.97 0.32
CA CYS A 160 14.04 -6.48 -1.04
C CYS A 160 15.31 -7.33 -1.09
N SER A 161 15.63 -7.91 -2.25
CA SER A 161 16.82 -8.75 -2.40
C SER A 161 18.10 -7.99 -2.02
N PRO A 162 19.01 -8.58 -1.21
CA PRO A 162 20.27 -7.95 -0.83
C PRO A 162 21.17 -7.54 -2.00
N THR A 163 20.96 -8.10 -3.18
CA THR A 163 21.73 -7.82 -4.40
C THR A 163 21.05 -6.85 -5.37
N SER A 164 19.83 -6.37 -5.04
CA SER A 164 19.02 -5.53 -5.94
C SER A 164 19.42 -4.03 -5.94
N GLY A 165 20.18 -3.56 -4.96
CA GLY A 165 20.48 -2.15 -4.75
C GLY A 165 21.05 -1.44 -5.99
N ALA A 166 22.01 -2.06 -6.71
CA ALA A 166 22.56 -1.49 -7.94
C ALA A 166 21.50 -1.33 -9.05
N GLY A 167 20.49 -2.18 -9.08
CA GLY A 167 19.35 -2.09 -10.00
C GLY A 167 18.49 -0.87 -9.68
N PHE A 168 18.12 -0.70 -8.41
CA PHE A 168 17.34 0.46 -7.96
C PHE A 168 18.06 1.78 -8.12
N MET A 169 19.39 1.81 -7.92
CA MET A 169 20.17 3.02 -8.16
C MET A 169 20.12 3.44 -9.63
N ARG A 170 20.29 2.51 -10.59
CA ARG A 170 20.14 2.81 -12.03
C ARG A 170 18.72 3.27 -12.38
N GLN A 171 17.70 2.62 -11.81
CA GLN A 171 16.31 3.02 -12.01
C GLN A 171 16.06 4.44 -11.49
N LEU A 172 16.60 4.78 -10.32
CA LEU A 172 16.50 6.12 -9.75
C LEU A 172 17.18 7.15 -10.64
N GLU A 173 18.42 6.90 -11.07
CA GLU A 173 19.18 7.81 -11.96
C GLU A 173 18.39 8.15 -13.23
N GLU A 174 17.82 7.15 -13.90
CA GLU A 174 17.01 7.37 -15.09
C GLU A 174 15.71 8.15 -14.78
N ALA A 175 15.05 7.81 -13.68
CA ALA A 175 13.77 8.43 -13.30
C ALA A 175 13.90 9.92 -12.91
N ILE A 176 15.03 10.30 -12.29
CA ILE A 176 15.26 11.69 -11.84
C ILE A 176 15.94 12.57 -12.88
N LYS A 177 16.49 11.99 -13.93
CA LYS A 177 17.21 12.69 -15.00
C LYS A 177 16.43 13.86 -15.63
N PRO A 178 15.10 13.73 -15.92
CA PRO A 178 14.32 14.83 -16.48
C PRO A 178 14.25 16.06 -15.56
N TYR A 179 14.46 15.89 -14.28
CA TYR A 179 14.38 16.95 -13.27
C TYR A 179 15.74 17.54 -12.90
N GLY A 180 16.82 17.01 -13.46
CA GLY A 180 18.19 17.46 -13.16
C GLY A 180 18.65 17.17 -11.73
N ALA A 181 17.91 16.35 -10.98
CA ALA A 181 18.31 15.92 -9.64
C ALA A 181 19.53 14.98 -9.69
N LYS A 182 20.30 14.94 -8.61
CA LYS A 182 21.56 14.19 -8.53
C LYS A 182 21.59 13.30 -7.29
N ILE A 183 22.15 12.13 -7.44
CA ILE A 183 22.52 11.29 -6.30
C ILE A 183 23.84 11.82 -5.76
N ALA A 184 23.83 12.25 -4.49
CA ALA A 184 24.99 12.85 -3.84
C ALA A 184 25.79 11.82 -3.03
N THR A 185 25.11 10.84 -2.42
CA THR A 185 25.71 9.71 -1.68
C THR A 185 24.81 8.51 -1.73
#